data_8ff36e777cf594cd00a109f3e4244ce6
#
_entry.id   8ff36e777cf594cd00a109f3e4244ce6
#
_cell.length_a   1.000
_cell.length_b   1.000
_cell.length_c   1.000
_cell.angle_alpha   90.00
_cell.angle_beta   90.00
_cell.angle_gamma   90.00
#
_symmetry.space_group_name_H-M   'P 1'
#
loop_
_entity.id
_entity.type
_entity.pdbx_description
1 polymer ?
#
loop_
_entity_poly.entity_id
_entity_poly.type
_entity_poly.pdbx_seq_one_letter_code
_entity_poly.pdbx_strand_id
1 'polypeptide(L)'
;MLSKNIIYFGPNIKGSTTEKRIKSLKELKYKVNIIDSCRYYQIRKSILKAIQIRAGFGPVYKETLTTVLKEINKFKPEYLIIEIGYLFNINSLNKIKEKYPQLKLIFLTVDSIKTRTFQKFFFLKTLSLYNFIVTTKSSDIEIYKKYRAKKIIFSYQGIDEKNFFDYALSINENHLKSEVVFIGDYGKDRANTIKFLIEANVPIKIFGFNWNRYKFFKTFYFGPAMADDYYKILNNTKIALGFLNKEVGDTYTTRSLEIPAAGALLIAEETEDHKKLFKENKEAVFFKNKNELLEKIRYYLLNNEKRKEIAKSGRNRMKQHDLTWKSNIKKIFFELENNTN
;
A
#
# COMPACT_ATOMS: atom_id res chain seq x y z
N MET A 1 9.10 24.47 -15.40
CA MET A 1 8.46 23.31 -16.07
C MET A 1 6.98 23.63 -16.27
N LEU A 2 6.46 23.46 -17.50
CA LEU A 2 5.01 23.54 -17.75
C LEU A 2 4.29 22.47 -16.92
N SER A 3 3.20 22.88 -16.27
CA SER A 3 2.41 21.96 -15.43
C SER A 3 1.76 20.89 -16.32
N LYS A 4 2.17 19.62 -16.16
CA LYS A 4 1.62 18.51 -16.91
C LYS A 4 0.24 18.11 -16.38
N ASN A 5 -0.64 17.73 -17.30
CA ASN A 5 -2.00 17.28 -16.98
C ASN A 5 -2.01 15.76 -16.81
N ILE A 6 -2.62 15.28 -15.71
CA ILE A 6 -2.72 13.87 -15.37
C ILE A 6 -4.19 13.51 -15.15
N ILE A 7 -4.69 12.48 -15.82
CA ILE A 7 -5.91 11.80 -15.39
C ILE A 7 -5.52 10.62 -14.50
N TYR A 8 -6.11 10.54 -13.32
CA TYR A 8 -5.94 9.46 -12.38
C TYR A 8 -7.23 8.65 -12.27
N PHE A 9 -7.24 7.43 -12.80
CA PHE A 9 -8.33 6.47 -12.68
C PHE A 9 -8.05 5.53 -11.49
N GLY A 10 -8.70 5.77 -10.37
CA GLY A 10 -8.48 5.02 -9.13
C GLY A 10 -9.54 5.29 -8.07
N PRO A 11 -9.50 4.60 -6.92
CA PRO A 11 -10.46 4.81 -5.84
C PRO A 11 -10.25 6.17 -5.18
N ASN A 12 -11.32 6.98 -5.11
CA ASN A 12 -11.30 8.29 -4.43
C ASN A 12 -11.85 8.14 -3.00
N ILE A 13 -11.06 7.49 -2.14
CA ILE A 13 -11.43 7.22 -0.75
C ILE A 13 -10.54 8.04 0.18
N LYS A 14 -11.16 8.78 1.11
CA LYS A 14 -10.45 9.58 2.13
C LYS A 14 -9.55 8.69 3.00
N GLY A 15 -8.31 9.10 3.22
CA GLY A 15 -7.30 8.37 3.99
C GLY A 15 -6.60 7.23 3.22
N SER A 16 -7.00 6.98 1.96
CA SER A 16 -6.38 5.93 1.14
C SER A 16 -4.99 6.31 0.65
N THR A 17 -4.21 5.30 0.25
CA THR A 17 -2.92 5.52 -0.40
C THR A 17 -3.05 6.24 -1.75
N THR A 18 -4.19 6.09 -2.43
CA THR A 18 -4.53 6.81 -3.65
C THR A 18 -4.66 8.31 -3.40
N GLU A 19 -5.40 8.71 -2.34
CA GLU A 19 -5.51 10.11 -1.95
C GLU A 19 -4.13 10.73 -1.66
N LYS A 20 -3.28 10.00 -0.93
CA LYS A 20 -1.91 10.46 -0.60
C LYS A 20 -1.06 10.67 -1.85
N ARG A 21 -1.15 9.77 -2.84
CA ARG A 21 -0.47 9.94 -4.14
C ARG A 21 -1.00 11.14 -4.92
N ILE A 22 -2.31 11.31 -4.99
CA ILE A 22 -2.95 12.45 -5.68
C ILE A 22 -2.55 13.77 -5.02
N LYS A 23 -2.55 13.83 -3.68
CA LYS A 23 -2.07 14.99 -2.92
C LYS A 23 -0.63 15.32 -3.30
N SER A 24 0.25 14.33 -3.32
CA SER A 24 1.67 14.50 -3.66
C SER A 24 1.87 14.97 -5.11
N LEU A 25 1.09 14.46 -6.06
CA LEU A 25 1.07 14.97 -7.44
C LEU A 25 0.72 16.46 -7.50
N LYS A 26 -0.34 16.87 -6.78
CA LYS A 26 -0.75 18.28 -6.71
C LYS A 26 0.31 19.17 -6.04
N GLU A 27 0.97 18.71 -4.98
CA GLU A 27 2.07 19.40 -4.33
C GLU A 27 3.29 19.56 -5.25
N LEU A 28 3.51 18.63 -6.16
CA LEU A 28 4.51 18.68 -7.22
C LEU A 28 4.06 19.54 -8.43
N LYS A 29 2.93 20.26 -8.31
CA LYS A 29 2.38 21.16 -9.33
C LYS A 29 1.83 20.48 -10.58
N TYR A 30 1.55 19.17 -10.55
CA TYR A 30 0.77 18.52 -11.60
C TYR A 30 -0.71 18.90 -11.50
N LYS A 31 -1.37 19.13 -12.64
CA LYS A 31 -2.83 19.26 -12.70
C LYS A 31 -3.44 17.86 -12.76
N VAL A 32 -4.22 17.49 -11.74
CA VAL A 32 -4.77 16.14 -11.63
C VAL A 32 -6.29 16.16 -11.69
N ASN A 33 -6.85 15.47 -12.68
CA ASN A 33 -8.27 15.15 -12.75
C ASN A 33 -8.49 13.69 -12.32
N ILE A 34 -9.45 13.44 -11.42
CA ILE A 34 -9.70 12.13 -10.83
C ILE A 34 -10.97 11.54 -11.45
N ILE A 35 -10.86 10.33 -11.97
CA ILE A 35 -12.00 9.51 -12.32
C ILE A 35 -12.15 8.45 -11.22
N ASP A 36 -13.15 8.63 -10.36
CA ASP A 36 -13.40 7.72 -9.24
C ASP A 36 -13.85 6.35 -9.72
N SER A 37 -13.00 5.36 -9.47
CA SER A 37 -13.30 3.96 -9.80
C SER A 37 -14.26 3.29 -8.81
N CYS A 38 -14.54 3.89 -7.63
CA CYS A 38 -15.41 3.30 -6.61
C CYS A 38 -16.83 3.05 -7.12
N ARG A 39 -17.32 3.91 -8.00
CA ARG A 39 -18.64 3.71 -8.66
C ARG A 39 -18.69 2.40 -9.46
N TYR A 40 -17.54 1.91 -9.94
CA TYR A 40 -17.43 0.61 -10.60
C TYR A 40 -17.22 -0.55 -9.60
N TYR A 41 -16.78 -0.28 -8.35
CA TYR A 41 -16.74 -1.26 -7.26
C TYR A 41 -18.13 -1.63 -6.73
N GLN A 42 -19.07 -0.70 -6.70
CA GLN A 42 -20.48 -1.00 -6.40
C GLN A 42 -21.08 -1.99 -7.41
N ILE A 43 -20.45 -2.10 -8.56
CA ILE A 43 -20.67 -3.10 -9.60
C ILE A 43 -20.40 -4.54 -9.12
N ARG A 44 -19.47 -4.77 -8.17
CA ARG A 44 -19.21 -6.09 -7.58
C ARG A 44 -20.40 -6.70 -6.83
N LYS A 45 -21.33 -5.89 -6.37
CA LYS A 45 -22.59 -6.38 -5.78
C LYS A 45 -23.56 -6.97 -6.81
N SER A 46 -23.32 -6.75 -8.11
CA SER A 46 -24.09 -7.35 -9.19
C SER A 46 -23.35 -8.55 -9.76
N ILE A 47 -23.94 -9.74 -9.66
CA ILE A 47 -23.43 -11.00 -10.20
C ILE A 47 -23.13 -10.86 -11.70
N LEU A 48 -24.02 -10.20 -12.47
CA LEU A 48 -23.84 -9.97 -13.92
C LEU A 48 -22.58 -9.17 -14.23
N LYS A 49 -22.28 -8.14 -13.46
CA LYS A 49 -21.08 -7.31 -13.66
C LYS A 49 -19.80 -8.06 -13.25
N ALA A 50 -19.86 -8.88 -12.22
CA ALA A 50 -18.75 -9.76 -11.85
C ALA A 50 -18.43 -10.77 -12.97
N ILE A 51 -19.45 -11.28 -13.64
CA ILE A 51 -19.29 -12.17 -14.82
C ILE A 51 -18.62 -11.39 -15.97
N GLN A 52 -19.08 -10.17 -16.30
CA GLN A 52 -18.51 -9.34 -17.35
C GLN A 52 -17.00 -9.07 -17.10
N ILE A 53 -16.65 -8.67 -15.88
CA ILE A 53 -15.25 -8.45 -15.50
C ILE A 53 -14.44 -9.76 -15.63
N ARG A 54 -15.03 -10.89 -15.30
CA ARG A 54 -14.39 -12.21 -15.39
C ARG A 54 -14.18 -12.63 -16.84
N ALA A 55 -15.15 -12.34 -17.70
CA ALA A 55 -15.12 -12.65 -19.11
C ALA A 55 -14.27 -11.68 -19.94
N GLY A 56 -13.95 -10.50 -19.41
CA GLY A 56 -13.16 -9.48 -20.14
C GLY A 56 -13.95 -8.68 -21.18
N PHE A 57 -15.28 -8.77 -21.17
CA PHE A 57 -16.16 -8.05 -22.09
C PHE A 57 -17.49 -7.66 -21.41
N GLY A 58 -18.25 -6.77 -22.06
CA GLY A 58 -19.58 -6.35 -21.61
C GLY A 58 -19.71 -4.85 -21.36
N PRO A 59 -20.92 -4.39 -20.98
CA PRO A 59 -21.25 -2.97 -20.79
C PRO A 59 -20.30 -2.21 -19.86
N VAL A 60 -19.75 -2.86 -18.81
CA VAL A 60 -18.84 -2.22 -17.88
C VAL A 60 -17.59 -1.65 -18.56
N TYR A 61 -17.05 -2.34 -19.55
CA TYR A 61 -15.88 -1.88 -20.30
C TYR A 61 -16.22 -0.72 -21.23
N LYS A 62 -17.42 -0.76 -21.86
CA LYS A 62 -17.94 0.32 -22.71
C LYS A 62 -18.18 1.59 -21.89
N GLU A 63 -18.80 1.47 -20.73
CA GLU A 63 -19.08 2.59 -19.82
C GLU A 63 -17.78 3.21 -19.29
N THR A 64 -16.83 2.38 -18.84
CA THR A 64 -15.50 2.83 -18.39
C THR A 64 -14.78 3.57 -19.50
N LEU A 65 -14.72 2.99 -20.70
CA LEU A 65 -14.06 3.59 -21.85
C LEU A 65 -14.70 4.92 -22.24
N THR A 66 -16.03 4.98 -22.35
CA THR A 66 -16.75 6.21 -22.72
C THR A 66 -16.46 7.34 -21.73
N THR A 67 -16.47 7.03 -20.42
CA THR A 67 -16.14 8.01 -19.38
C THR A 67 -14.70 8.51 -19.52
N VAL A 68 -13.76 7.59 -19.67
CA VAL A 68 -12.34 7.94 -19.78
C VAL A 68 -12.07 8.76 -21.04
N LEU A 69 -12.62 8.40 -22.21
CA LEU A 69 -12.47 9.15 -23.45
C LEU A 69 -13.06 10.57 -23.34
N LYS A 70 -14.22 10.73 -22.68
CA LYS A 70 -14.82 12.05 -22.42
C LYS A 70 -13.88 12.94 -21.60
N GLU A 71 -13.31 12.40 -20.52
CA GLU A 71 -12.40 13.15 -19.66
C GLU A 71 -11.07 13.45 -20.36
N ILE A 72 -10.50 12.52 -21.15
CA ILE A 72 -9.28 12.76 -21.93
C ILE A 72 -9.51 13.92 -22.91
N ASN A 73 -10.63 13.90 -23.64
CA ASN A 73 -10.95 14.96 -24.61
C ASN A 73 -11.07 16.34 -23.96
N LYS A 74 -11.69 16.39 -22.77
CA LYS A 74 -11.89 17.63 -22.01
C LYS A 74 -10.60 18.14 -21.38
N PHE A 75 -9.82 17.26 -20.75
CA PHE A 75 -8.69 17.62 -19.90
C PHE A 75 -7.35 17.63 -20.64
N LYS A 76 -7.25 16.94 -21.78
CA LYS A 76 -6.04 16.79 -22.62
C LYS A 76 -4.81 16.40 -21.79
N PRO A 77 -4.83 15.23 -21.13
CA PRO A 77 -3.73 14.79 -20.27
C PRO A 77 -2.52 14.32 -21.06
N GLU A 78 -1.33 14.44 -20.47
CA GLU A 78 -0.10 13.81 -20.94
C GLU A 78 0.02 12.37 -20.40
N TYR A 79 -0.54 12.13 -19.21
CA TYR A 79 -0.52 10.83 -18.53
C TYR A 79 -1.92 10.39 -18.12
N LEU A 80 -2.23 9.11 -18.37
CA LEU A 80 -3.37 8.42 -17.80
C LEU A 80 -2.86 7.34 -16.84
N ILE A 81 -2.98 7.59 -15.54
CA ILE A 81 -2.64 6.62 -14.51
C ILE A 81 -3.88 5.76 -14.22
N ILE A 82 -3.74 4.45 -14.36
CA ILE A 82 -4.81 3.47 -14.13
C ILE A 82 -4.39 2.58 -12.95
N GLU A 83 -5.11 2.69 -11.83
CA GLU A 83 -4.87 1.86 -10.64
C GLU A 83 -5.71 0.57 -10.69
N ILE A 84 -6.89 0.63 -11.26
CA ILE A 84 -7.82 -0.49 -11.39
C ILE A 84 -7.80 -1.04 -12.83
N GLY A 85 -6.69 -1.66 -13.22
CA GLY A 85 -6.42 -2.07 -14.59
C GLY A 85 -7.39 -3.11 -15.14
N TYR A 86 -8.00 -3.97 -14.31
CA TYR A 86 -8.95 -4.98 -14.75
C TYR A 86 -10.31 -4.43 -15.24
N LEU A 87 -10.54 -3.13 -15.14
CA LEU A 87 -11.68 -2.44 -15.78
C LEU A 87 -11.39 -2.02 -17.23
N PHE A 88 -10.20 -2.33 -17.73
CA PHE A 88 -9.81 -2.10 -19.11
C PHE A 88 -9.45 -3.43 -19.78
N ASN A 89 -9.95 -3.64 -20.96
CA ASN A 89 -9.56 -4.76 -21.83
C ASN A 89 -8.69 -4.28 -23.00
N ILE A 90 -8.22 -5.20 -23.83
CA ILE A 90 -7.36 -4.89 -24.98
C ILE A 90 -8.02 -3.84 -25.90
N ASN A 91 -9.30 -4.04 -26.23
CA ASN A 91 -10.03 -3.11 -27.11
C ASN A 91 -10.13 -1.70 -26.51
N SER A 92 -10.37 -1.59 -25.18
CA SER A 92 -10.43 -0.30 -24.51
C SER A 92 -9.10 0.44 -24.60
N LEU A 93 -8.00 -0.23 -24.29
CA LEU A 93 -6.68 0.39 -24.32
C LEU A 93 -6.21 0.72 -25.74
N ASN A 94 -6.48 -0.15 -26.73
CA ASN A 94 -6.15 0.12 -28.13
C ASN A 94 -6.92 1.34 -28.64
N LYS A 95 -8.22 1.44 -28.41
CA LYS A 95 -9.02 2.61 -28.79
C LYS A 95 -8.50 3.91 -28.17
N ILE A 96 -8.04 3.88 -26.91
CA ILE A 96 -7.42 5.06 -26.29
C ILE A 96 -6.13 5.41 -27.03
N LYS A 97 -5.26 4.43 -27.30
CA LYS A 97 -3.97 4.67 -27.98
C LYS A 97 -4.11 5.14 -29.42
N GLU A 98 -5.03 4.57 -30.17
CA GLU A 98 -5.35 4.97 -31.56
C GLU A 98 -5.83 6.42 -31.61
N LYS A 99 -6.74 6.79 -30.70
CA LYS A 99 -7.29 8.14 -30.66
C LYS A 99 -6.35 9.18 -30.06
N TYR A 100 -5.47 8.77 -29.13
CA TYR A 100 -4.55 9.66 -28.41
C TYR A 100 -3.14 9.05 -28.38
N PRO A 101 -2.41 8.99 -29.51
CA PRO A 101 -1.12 8.27 -29.61
C PRO A 101 -0.01 8.86 -28.71
N GLN A 102 -0.09 10.15 -28.37
CA GLN A 102 0.87 10.81 -27.48
C GLN A 102 0.61 10.58 -26.01
N LEU A 103 -0.60 10.09 -25.63
CA LEU A 103 -0.97 9.85 -24.26
C LEU A 103 -0.19 8.66 -23.67
N LYS A 104 0.52 8.90 -22.59
CA LYS A 104 1.27 7.83 -21.88
C LYS A 104 0.36 7.10 -20.90
N LEU A 105 0.15 5.81 -21.14
CA LEU A 105 -0.65 4.94 -20.26
C LEU A 105 0.25 4.34 -19.19
N ILE A 106 -0.11 4.55 -17.92
CA ILE A 106 0.62 4.04 -16.75
C ILE A 106 -0.32 3.11 -15.98
N PHE A 107 0.05 1.85 -15.81
CA PHE A 107 -0.58 0.97 -14.84
C PHE A 107 0.17 1.10 -13.51
N LEU A 108 -0.52 1.55 -12.46
CA LEU A 108 0.04 1.67 -11.12
C LEU A 108 -0.69 0.69 -10.19
N THR A 109 0.05 -0.17 -9.50
CA THR A 109 -0.56 -1.14 -8.58
C THR A 109 0.21 -1.23 -7.27
N VAL A 110 -0.56 -1.36 -6.18
CA VAL A 110 -0.06 -1.58 -4.83
C VAL A 110 -0.27 -3.03 -4.37
N ASP A 111 -1.20 -3.74 -5.01
CA ASP A 111 -1.48 -5.13 -4.75
C ASP A 111 -0.76 -6.02 -5.77
N SER A 112 -0.40 -7.25 -5.35
CA SER A 112 0.20 -8.20 -6.27
C SER A 112 -0.79 -8.62 -7.36
N ILE A 113 -0.30 -8.67 -8.60
CA ILE A 113 -1.09 -9.22 -9.72
C ILE A 113 -1.32 -10.72 -9.62
N LYS A 114 -0.66 -11.41 -8.68
CA LYS A 114 -0.92 -12.81 -8.32
C LYS A 114 -2.26 -12.99 -7.60
N THR A 115 -2.88 -11.91 -7.10
CA THR A 115 -4.18 -12.00 -6.44
C THR A 115 -5.28 -12.41 -7.42
N ARG A 116 -6.33 -13.07 -6.90
CA ARG A 116 -7.48 -13.51 -7.72
C ARG A 116 -8.12 -12.39 -8.55
N THR A 117 -8.00 -11.16 -8.11
CA THR A 117 -8.56 -9.99 -8.81
C THR A 117 -7.85 -9.72 -10.12
N PHE A 118 -6.51 -9.88 -10.16
CA PHE A 118 -5.69 -9.61 -11.34
C PHE A 118 -5.30 -10.87 -12.13
N GLN A 119 -5.47 -12.06 -11.58
CA GLN A 119 -5.18 -13.34 -12.26
C GLN A 119 -6.13 -13.65 -13.45
N LYS A 120 -6.71 -12.62 -14.05
CA LYS A 120 -7.57 -12.80 -15.20
C LYS A 120 -6.73 -12.74 -16.46
N PHE A 121 -6.76 -13.81 -17.22
CA PHE A 121 -6.04 -13.95 -18.50
C PHE A 121 -6.20 -12.72 -19.40
N PHE A 122 -7.41 -12.16 -19.47
CA PHE A 122 -7.69 -10.96 -20.27
C PHE A 122 -6.97 -9.72 -19.77
N PHE A 123 -6.86 -9.53 -18.45
CA PHE A 123 -6.12 -8.41 -17.88
C PHE A 123 -4.61 -8.56 -18.14
N LEU A 124 -4.04 -9.74 -17.91
CA LEU A 124 -2.62 -9.97 -18.09
C LEU A 124 -2.16 -9.67 -19.52
N LYS A 125 -2.99 -9.95 -20.52
CA LYS A 125 -2.72 -9.60 -21.93
C LYS A 125 -2.68 -8.08 -22.18
N THR A 126 -3.27 -7.25 -21.31
CA THR A 126 -3.23 -5.79 -21.47
C THR A 126 -1.91 -5.17 -21.02
N LEU A 127 -1.08 -5.89 -20.26
CA LEU A 127 0.14 -5.35 -19.66
C LEU A 127 1.13 -4.80 -20.70
N SER A 128 1.22 -5.42 -21.88
CA SER A 128 2.06 -4.95 -22.98
C SER A 128 1.59 -3.64 -23.64
N LEU A 129 0.34 -3.24 -23.37
CA LEU A 129 -0.24 -2.02 -23.93
C LEU A 129 0.08 -0.77 -23.11
N TYR A 130 0.48 -0.92 -21.86
CA TYR A 130 0.91 0.21 -21.04
C TYR A 130 2.31 0.67 -21.45
N ASN A 131 2.55 1.98 -21.42
CA ASN A 131 3.88 2.54 -21.61
C ASN A 131 4.77 2.23 -20.42
N PHE A 132 4.18 2.30 -19.21
CA PHE A 132 4.87 2.04 -17.94
C PHE A 132 3.99 1.23 -17.00
N ILE A 133 4.62 0.35 -16.24
CA ILE A 133 4.02 -0.31 -15.09
C ILE A 133 4.77 0.15 -13.85
N VAL A 134 4.06 0.75 -12.91
CA VAL A 134 4.59 1.13 -11.59
C VAL A 134 4.04 0.13 -10.57
N THR A 135 4.92 -0.59 -9.91
CA THR A 135 4.55 -1.62 -8.92
C THR A 135 5.26 -1.41 -7.60
N THR A 136 4.57 -1.74 -6.53
CA THR A 136 5.16 -1.81 -5.19
C THR A 136 5.53 -3.25 -4.79
N LYS A 137 5.37 -4.23 -5.70
CA LYS A 137 5.65 -5.65 -5.45
C LYS A 137 6.82 -6.11 -6.30
N SER A 138 7.98 -6.29 -5.67
CA SER A 138 9.18 -6.81 -6.33
C SER A 138 8.96 -8.22 -6.91
N SER A 139 8.15 -9.01 -6.23
CA SER A 139 7.79 -10.38 -6.62
C SER A 139 7.00 -10.50 -7.91
N ASP A 140 6.43 -9.39 -8.42
CA ASP A 140 5.61 -9.38 -9.63
C ASP A 140 6.40 -9.03 -10.90
N ILE A 141 7.63 -8.54 -10.76
CA ILE A 141 8.44 -8.04 -11.88
C ILE A 141 8.61 -9.10 -12.98
N GLU A 142 8.88 -10.35 -12.60
CA GLU A 142 9.05 -11.44 -13.59
C GLU A 142 7.75 -11.75 -14.34
N ILE A 143 6.59 -11.57 -13.70
CA ILE A 143 5.31 -11.74 -14.38
C ILE A 143 5.10 -10.62 -15.40
N TYR A 144 5.40 -9.38 -15.04
CA TYR A 144 5.31 -8.27 -15.98
C TYR A 144 6.21 -8.47 -17.22
N LYS A 145 7.45 -8.94 -17.02
CA LYS A 145 8.36 -9.31 -18.12
C LYS A 145 7.77 -10.41 -19.00
N LYS A 146 7.23 -11.49 -18.39
CA LYS A 146 6.58 -12.59 -19.12
C LYS A 146 5.45 -12.10 -20.04
N TYR A 147 4.68 -11.10 -19.59
CA TYR A 147 3.60 -10.49 -20.39
C TYR A 147 4.05 -9.29 -21.23
N ARG A 148 5.36 -9.17 -21.50
CA ARG A 148 5.97 -8.17 -22.40
C ARG A 148 5.64 -6.72 -22.01
N ALA A 149 5.61 -6.43 -20.69
CA ALA A 149 5.54 -5.06 -20.21
C ALA A 149 6.72 -4.25 -20.77
N LYS A 150 6.44 -3.07 -21.31
CA LYS A 150 7.45 -2.25 -21.99
C LYS A 150 8.50 -1.73 -21.01
N LYS A 151 8.03 -1.15 -19.89
CA LYS A 151 8.88 -0.60 -18.85
C LYS A 151 8.25 -0.80 -17.48
N ILE A 152 9.07 -1.27 -16.54
CA ILE A 152 8.64 -1.60 -15.18
C ILE A 152 9.43 -0.72 -14.22
N ILE A 153 8.72 0.04 -13.38
CA ILE A 153 9.30 0.87 -12.33
C ILE A 153 8.87 0.26 -11.00
N PHE A 154 9.85 -0.20 -10.21
CA PHE A 154 9.60 -0.58 -8.83
C PHE A 154 9.72 0.66 -7.93
N SER A 155 8.73 0.89 -7.09
CA SER A 155 8.76 1.96 -6.10
C SER A 155 8.17 1.47 -4.80
N TYR A 156 8.83 1.71 -3.68
CA TYR A 156 8.22 1.47 -2.39
C TYR A 156 6.98 2.35 -2.20
N GLN A 157 6.08 1.91 -1.31
CA GLN A 157 5.00 2.79 -0.86
C GLN A 157 5.58 3.98 -0.09
N GLY A 158 4.83 5.07 -0.04
CA GLY A 158 5.25 6.25 0.71
C GLY A 158 4.76 6.22 2.15
N ILE A 159 5.35 7.08 2.98
CA ILE A 159 4.88 7.42 4.32
C ILE A 159 4.54 8.90 4.40
N ASP A 160 3.66 9.25 5.34
CA ASP A 160 3.42 10.66 5.68
C ASP A 160 4.56 11.21 6.52
N GLU A 161 4.96 12.44 6.27
CA GLU A 161 5.97 13.15 7.08
C GLU A 161 5.57 13.25 8.56
N LYS A 162 4.27 13.22 8.86
CA LYS A 162 3.72 13.15 10.23
C LYS A 162 4.30 11.97 11.03
N ASN A 163 4.68 10.86 10.40
CA ASN A 163 5.29 9.72 11.09
C ASN A 163 6.63 10.06 11.76
N PHE A 164 7.28 11.15 11.34
CA PHE A 164 8.53 11.62 11.95
C PHE A 164 8.34 12.58 13.12
N PHE A 165 7.09 13.01 13.36
CA PHE A 165 6.79 13.86 14.50
C PHE A 165 6.61 13.02 15.75
N ASP A 166 6.94 13.60 16.90
CA ASP A 166 6.70 12.99 18.20
C ASP A 166 5.36 13.47 18.74
N TYR A 167 4.43 12.53 18.95
CA TYR A 167 3.10 12.81 19.46
C TYR A 167 3.04 12.51 20.96
N ALA A 168 2.92 13.55 21.77
CA ALA A 168 2.64 13.39 23.20
C ALA A 168 1.18 12.95 23.42
N LEU A 169 0.95 12.08 24.40
CA LEU A 169 -0.38 11.70 24.85
C LEU A 169 -0.83 12.56 26.02
N SER A 170 -2.08 13.03 25.99
CA SER A 170 -2.76 13.57 27.15
C SER A 170 -3.15 12.44 28.14
N ILE A 171 -3.55 12.80 29.38
CA ILE A 171 -3.99 11.84 30.40
C ILE A 171 -5.16 10.99 29.87
N ASN A 172 -6.10 11.60 29.14
CA ASN A 172 -7.27 10.91 28.59
C ASN A 172 -6.92 9.97 27.42
N GLU A 173 -5.73 10.08 26.85
CA GLU A 173 -5.25 9.28 25.72
C GLU A 173 -4.30 8.14 26.15
N ASN A 174 -4.08 7.93 27.44
CA ASN A 174 -3.20 6.86 27.94
C ASN A 174 -3.61 5.46 27.45
N HIS A 175 -4.88 5.26 27.06
CA HIS A 175 -5.34 4.02 26.45
C HIS A 175 -4.64 3.70 25.13
N LEU A 176 -4.09 4.71 24.43
CA LEU A 176 -3.34 4.55 23.17
C LEU A 176 -1.90 4.04 23.41
N LYS A 177 -1.34 4.25 24.62
CA LYS A 177 0.00 3.75 24.97
C LYS A 177 0.05 2.23 25.00
N SER A 178 1.07 1.62 24.41
CA SER A 178 1.17 0.17 24.27
C SER A 178 2.57 -0.37 24.50
N GLU A 179 2.67 -1.54 25.15
CA GLU A 179 3.92 -2.30 25.18
C GLU A 179 4.14 -2.96 23.82
N VAL A 180 3.14 -3.72 23.35
CA VAL A 180 3.10 -4.35 22.05
C VAL A 180 1.82 -3.95 21.34
N VAL A 181 1.88 -3.59 20.06
CA VAL A 181 0.71 -3.25 19.26
C VAL A 181 0.68 -3.98 17.93
N PHE A 182 -0.52 -4.34 17.52
CA PHE A 182 -0.83 -4.65 16.12
C PHE A 182 -1.88 -3.67 15.61
N ILE A 183 -1.59 -2.99 14.50
CA ILE A 183 -2.53 -2.10 13.81
C ILE A 183 -2.82 -2.69 12.43
N GLY A 184 -4.03 -3.17 12.22
CA GLY A 184 -4.47 -3.72 10.94
C GLY A 184 -5.78 -4.48 11.06
N ASP A 185 -6.44 -4.67 9.92
CA ASP A 185 -7.72 -5.36 9.87
C ASP A 185 -7.58 -6.85 10.24
N TYR A 186 -8.68 -7.42 10.72
CA TYR A 186 -8.74 -8.85 10.97
C TYR A 186 -8.39 -9.64 9.70
N GLY A 187 -7.54 -10.65 9.87
CA GLY A 187 -7.22 -11.66 8.87
C GLY A 187 -6.89 -12.96 9.58
N LYS A 188 -7.33 -14.10 9.06
CA LYS A 188 -7.26 -15.40 9.75
C LYS A 188 -5.84 -15.75 10.21
N ASP A 189 -4.84 -15.59 9.34
CA ASP A 189 -3.45 -15.94 9.66
C ASP A 189 -2.89 -15.03 10.77
N ARG A 190 -3.15 -13.71 10.67
CA ARG A 190 -2.74 -12.74 11.67
C ARG A 190 -3.44 -12.99 13.01
N ALA A 191 -4.74 -13.31 12.97
CA ALA A 191 -5.52 -13.62 14.17
C ALA A 191 -5.00 -14.86 14.88
N ASN A 192 -4.59 -15.91 14.16
CA ASN A 192 -4.00 -17.11 14.75
C ASN A 192 -2.67 -16.80 15.47
N THR A 193 -1.83 -15.95 14.87
CA THR A 193 -0.57 -15.53 15.50
C THR A 193 -0.81 -14.65 16.71
N ILE A 194 -1.74 -13.68 16.64
CA ILE A 194 -2.10 -12.81 17.75
C ILE A 194 -2.73 -13.62 18.90
N LYS A 195 -3.60 -14.58 18.58
CA LYS A 195 -4.17 -15.49 19.59
C LYS A 195 -3.08 -16.23 20.35
N PHE A 196 -2.11 -16.80 19.66
CA PHE A 196 -0.95 -17.46 20.27
C PHE A 196 -0.16 -16.52 21.19
N LEU A 197 0.06 -15.26 20.80
CA LEU A 197 0.75 -14.28 21.64
C LEU A 197 -0.05 -13.92 22.89
N ILE A 198 -1.38 -13.78 22.78
CA ILE A 198 -2.27 -13.52 23.92
C ILE A 198 -2.25 -14.70 24.90
N GLU A 199 -2.37 -15.93 24.42
CA GLU A 199 -2.28 -17.15 25.23
C GLU A 199 -0.92 -17.31 25.92
N ALA A 200 0.14 -16.73 25.34
CA ALA A 200 1.48 -16.64 25.94
C ALA A 200 1.69 -15.41 26.85
N ASN A 201 0.60 -14.71 27.24
CA ASN A 201 0.58 -13.53 28.11
C ASN A 201 1.39 -12.32 27.58
N VAL A 202 1.46 -12.12 26.27
CA VAL A 202 2.04 -10.90 25.69
C VAL A 202 1.08 -9.73 25.89
N PRO A 203 1.52 -8.57 26.43
CA PRO A 203 0.67 -7.39 26.65
C PRO A 203 0.38 -6.64 25.34
N ILE A 204 -0.43 -7.26 24.48
CA ILE A 204 -0.73 -6.75 23.14
C ILE A 204 -2.03 -5.95 23.10
N LYS A 205 -2.02 -4.82 22.41
CA LYS A 205 -3.22 -4.08 21.99
C LYS A 205 -3.44 -4.25 20.49
N ILE A 206 -4.71 -4.37 20.10
CA ILE A 206 -5.13 -4.58 18.71
C ILE A 206 -5.97 -3.38 18.27
N PHE A 207 -5.60 -2.80 17.12
CA PHE A 207 -6.37 -1.76 16.44
C PHE A 207 -6.65 -2.17 14.99
N GLY A 208 -7.82 -1.76 14.45
CA GLY A 208 -8.21 -2.05 13.07
C GLY A 208 -9.66 -2.48 12.96
N PHE A 209 -10.11 -2.85 11.74
CA PHE A 209 -11.50 -3.23 11.53
C PHE A 209 -11.72 -4.74 11.68
N ASN A 210 -12.98 -5.11 11.98
CA ASN A 210 -13.51 -6.47 12.03
C ASN A 210 -13.04 -7.36 13.20
N TRP A 211 -12.22 -6.91 14.11
CA TRP A 211 -11.79 -7.69 15.29
C TRP A 211 -12.92 -7.89 16.31
N ASN A 212 -13.82 -6.92 16.42
CA ASN A 212 -14.99 -6.96 17.31
C ASN A 212 -15.97 -8.11 17.04
N ARG A 213 -15.88 -8.72 15.85
CA ARG A 213 -16.73 -9.87 15.45
C ARG A 213 -16.35 -11.16 16.18
N TYR A 214 -15.19 -11.20 16.82
CA TYR A 214 -14.65 -12.40 17.47
C TYR A 214 -14.47 -12.16 18.95
N LYS A 215 -15.29 -12.87 19.77
CA LYS A 215 -15.36 -12.72 21.24
C LYS A 215 -13.99 -12.81 21.92
N PHE A 216 -13.12 -13.70 21.45
CA PHE A 216 -11.77 -13.92 22.01
C PHE A 216 -10.93 -12.63 22.06
N PHE A 217 -11.01 -11.76 21.04
CA PHE A 217 -10.17 -10.56 20.95
C PHE A 217 -10.77 -9.33 21.65
N LYS A 218 -12.00 -9.41 22.16
CA LYS A 218 -12.76 -8.25 22.65
C LYS A 218 -12.00 -7.43 23.70
N THR A 219 -11.32 -8.09 24.65
CA THR A 219 -10.55 -7.43 25.73
C THR A 219 -9.26 -6.77 25.23
N PHE A 220 -8.71 -7.25 24.13
CA PHE A 220 -7.45 -6.77 23.54
C PHE A 220 -7.66 -5.78 22.41
N TYR A 221 -8.91 -5.57 21.98
CA TYR A 221 -9.29 -4.72 20.88
C TYR A 221 -9.74 -3.34 21.33
N PHE A 222 -9.08 -2.30 20.81
CA PHE A 222 -9.26 -0.90 21.20
C PHE A 222 -9.90 -0.03 20.08
N GLY A 223 -10.50 -0.65 19.08
CA GLY A 223 -11.14 0.07 17.98
C GLY A 223 -10.24 0.28 16.76
N PRO A 224 -10.73 0.95 15.71
CA PRO A 224 -9.90 1.33 14.57
C PRO A 224 -8.97 2.50 14.94
N ALA A 225 -7.71 2.42 14.53
CA ALA A 225 -6.78 3.54 14.61
C ALA A 225 -7.00 4.46 13.41
N MET A 226 -7.55 5.65 13.64
CA MET A 226 -7.92 6.60 12.59
C MET A 226 -7.14 7.91 12.72
N ALA A 227 -6.84 8.53 11.58
CA ALA A 227 -6.21 9.85 11.51
C ALA A 227 -5.00 10.01 12.45
N ASP A 228 -5.03 10.99 13.33
CA ASP A 228 -3.91 11.31 14.22
C ASP A 228 -3.70 10.25 15.32
N ASP A 229 -4.74 9.51 15.72
CA ASP A 229 -4.61 8.42 16.70
C ASP A 229 -3.65 7.32 16.21
N TYR A 230 -3.64 7.05 14.91
CA TYR A 230 -2.69 6.11 14.30
C TYR A 230 -1.24 6.49 14.60
N TYR A 231 -0.89 7.78 14.42
CA TYR A 231 0.46 8.28 14.70
C TYR A 231 0.76 8.32 16.19
N LYS A 232 -0.22 8.73 17.01
CA LYS A 232 -0.10 8.72 18.47
C LYS A 232 0.16 7.32 19.02
N ILE A 233 -0.56 6.30 18.54
CA ILE A 233 -0.36 4.91 18.94
C ILE A 233 1.06 4.47 18.60
N LEU A 234 1.51 4.66 17.34
CA LEU A 234 2.83 4.22 16.92
C LEU A 234 3.95 4.92 17.70
N ASN A 235 3.86 6.24 17.91
CA ASN A 235 4.87 7.02 18.65
C ASN A 235 4.95 6.62 20.13
N ASN A 236 3.86 6.08 20.71
CA ASN A 236 3.78 5.72 22.11
C ASN A 236 3.74 4.19 22.31
N THR A 237 4.32 3.45 21.38
CA THR A 237 4.42 1.99 21.41
C THR A 237 5.88 1.56 21.51
N LYS A 238 6.17 0.57 22.36
CA LYS A 238 7.52 0.00 22.45
C LYS A 238 7.83 -0.91 21.26
N ILE A 239 6.92 -1.84 20.95
CA ILE A 239 7.05 -2.83 19.87
C ILE A 239 5.79 -2.82 19.03
N ALA A 240 5.92 -2.63 17.72
CA ALA A 240 4.82 -2.74 16.79
C ALA A 240 5.05 -3.89 15.79
N LEU A 241 4.00 -4.70 15.57
CA LEU A 241 4.06 -5.92 14.76
C LEU A 241 3.72 -5.61 13.29
N GLY A 242 4.65 -5.95 12.40
CA GLY A 242 4.55 -5.76 10.96
C GLY A 242 4.07 -7.01 10.23
N PHE A 243 2.86 -7.52 10.54
CA PHE A 243 2.31 -8.69 9.83
C PHE A 243 1.91 -8.37 8.40
N LEU A 244 2.19 -9.31 7.51
CA LEU A 244 1.88 -9.23 6.09
C LEU A 244 0.46 -9.75 5.80
N ASN A 245 -0.11 -9.28 4.71
CA ASN A 245 -1.32 -9.87 4.15
C ASN A 245 -0.92 -10.83 3.02
N LYS A 246 -0.83 -12.12 3.36
CA LYS A 246 -0.43 -13.18 2.41
C LYS A 246 -1.45 -13.36 1.28
N GLU A 247 -2.72 -13.03 1.51
CA GLU A 247 -3.78 -13.14 0.49
C GLU A 247 -3.56 -12.19 -0.69
N VAL A 248 -2.93 -11.02 -0.43
CA VAL A 248 -2.60 -10.03 -1.46
C VAL A 248 -1.12 -10.07 -1.86
N GLY A 249 -0.39 -11.09 -1.40
CA GLY A 249 1.02 -11.31 -1.78
C GLY A 249 1.96 -10.24 -1.24
N ASP A 250 1.71 -9.72 -0.03
CA ASP A 250 2.59 -8.74 0.60
C ASP A 250 3.95 -9.36 0.90
N THR A 251 5.01 -8.62 0.58
CA THR A 251 6.39 -8.88 0.99
C THR A 251 6.91 -7.79 1.93
N TYR A 252 6.23 -6.67 1.97
CA TYR A 252 6.27 -5.59 2.95
C TYR A 252 4.94 -4.80 2.87
N THR A 253 4.65 -3.94 3.84
CA THR A 253 3.46 -3.07 3.86
C THR A 253 3.84 -1.63 4.18
N THR A 254 2.89 -0.69 4.11
CA THR A 254 3.15 0.68 4.60
C THR A 254 3.56 0.68 6.07
N ARG A 255 3.01 -0.22 6.88
CA ARG A 255 3.38 -0.37 8.30
C ARG A 255 4.83 -0.75 8.50
N SER A 256 5.42 -1.50 7.58
CA SER A 256 6.86 -1.79 7.62
C SER A 256 7.73 -0.53 7.55
N LEU A 257 7.19 0.55 6.96
CA LEU A 257 7.85 1.85 6.84
C LEU A 257 7.40 2.81 7.95
N GLU A 258 6.10 2.82 8.27
CA GLU A 258 5.48 3.76 9.22
C GLU A 258 5.90 3.48 10.68
N ILE A 259 6.03 2.21 11.06
CA ILE A 259 6.44 1.81 12.41
C ILE A 259 7.83 2.36 12.77
N PRO A 260 8.89 2.08 12.00
CA PRO A 260 10.20 2.64 12.34
C PRO A 260 10.25 4.16 12.14
N ALA A 261 9.52 4.73 11.19
CA ALA A 261 9.44 6.19 11.04
C ALA A 261 8.85 6.87 12.27
N ALA A 262 7.88 6.24 12.94
CA ALA A 262 7.31 6.71 14.21
C ALA A 262 8.23 6.49 15.42
N GLY A 263 9.28 5.67 15.31
CA GLY A 263 10.23 5.41 16.39
C GLY A 263 9.87 4.22 17.28
N ALA A 264 8.88 3.39 16.90
CA ALA A 264 8.63 2.11 17.53
C ALA A 264 9.58 1.03 16.99
N LEU A 265 9.89 0.00 17.79
CA LEU A 265 10.61 -1.16 17.28
C LEU A 265 9.70 -1.96 16.33
N LEU A 266 10.09 -2.07 15.08
CA LEU A 266 9.44 -2.96 14.12
C LEU A 266 9.89 -4.40 14.36
N ILE A 267 8.93 -5.30 14.64
CA ILE A 267 9.13 -6.74 14.53
C ILE A 267 8.23 -7.25 13.41
N ALA A 268 8.82 -7.76 12.32
CA ALA A 268 8.12 -8.14 11.10
C ALA A 268 8.50 -9.54 10.62
N GLU A 269 7.68 -10.13 9.74
CA GLU A 269 8.01 -11.38 9.07
C GLU A 269 9.26 -11.21 8.21
N GLU A 270 10.17 -12.18 8.23
CA GLU A 270 11.38 -12.19 7.40
C GLU A 270 11.00 -12.30 5.92
N THR A 271 11.41 -11.31 5.13
CA THR A 271 11.26 -11.28 3.66
C THR A 271 12.46 -10.61 3.01
N GLU A 272 12.67 -10.87 1.74
CA GLU A 272 13.74 -10.21 0.98
C GLU A 272 13.54 -8.69 0.88
N ASP A 273 12.28 -8.21 0.81
CA ASP A 273 12.01 -6.78 0.78
C ASP A 273 12.27 -6.12 2.14
N HIS A 274 11.96 -6.79 3.26
CA HIS A 274 12.33 -6.29 4.58
C HIS A 274 13.86 -6.23 4.77
N LYS A 275 14.61 -7.25 4.29
CA LYS A 275 16.08 -7.25 4.34
C LYS A 275 16.71 -6.16 3.49
N LYS A 276 16.10 -5.80 2.36
CA LYS A 276 16.55 -4.65 1.53
C LYS A 276 16.28 -3.31 2.21
N LEU A 277 15.15 -3.19 2.93
CA LEU A 277 14.77 -1.97 3.63
C LEU A 277 15.60 -1.73 4.88
N PHE A 278 15.87 -2.77 5.67
CA PHE A 278 16.46 -2.66 7.00
C PHE A 278 17.53 -3.72 7.26
N LYS A 279 18.56 -3.33 7.99
CA LYS A 279 19.55 -4.25 8.55
C LYS A 279 18.95 -4.94 9.78
N GLU A 280 18.84 -6.27 9.72
CA GLU A 280 18.31 -7.08 10.83
C GLU A 280 19.10 -6.85 12.13
N ASN A 281 18.37 -6.80 13.26
CA ASN A 281 18.90 -6.57 14.61
C ASN A 281 19.67 -5.23 14.80
N LYS A 282 19.62 -4.35 13.79
CA LYS A 282 20.21 -2.99 13.84
C LYS A 282 19.18 -1.90 13.56
N GLU A 283 18.24 -2.12 12.62
CA GLU A 283 17.27 -1.14 12.17
C GLU A 283 15.82 -1.65 12.29
N ALA A 284 15.65 -2.98 12.29
CA ALA A 284 14.41 -3.71 12.53
C ALA A 284 14.72 -5.12 13.01
N VAL A 285 13.70 -5.86 13.43
CA VAL A 285 13.81 -7.26 13.86
C VAL A 285 12.89 -8.11 13.01
N PHE A 286 13.38 -9.25 12.52
CA PHE A 286 12.59 -10.15 11.69
C PHE A 286 12.36 -11.49 12.38
N PHE A 287 11.28 -12.18 12.03
CA PHE A 287 10.96 -13.52 12.54
C PHE A 287 10.46 -14.43 11.41
N LYS A 288 10.70 -15.74 11.55
CA LYS A 288 10.30 -16.78 10.59
C LYS A 288 9.02 -17.52 11.01
N ASN A 289 8.80 -17.63 12.31
CA ASN A 289 7.67 -18.34 12.87
C ASN A 289 7.20 -17.72 14.20
N LYS A 290 6.03 -18.16 14.68
CA LYS A 290 5.38 -17.60 15.87
C LYS A 290 6.16 -17.79 17.19
N ASN A 291 6.97 -18.86 17.28
CA ASN A 291 7.77 -19.11 18.49
C ASN A 291 8.94 -18.12 18.56
N GLU A 292 9.67 -17.96 17.46
CA GLU A 292 10.73 -16.95 17.34
C GLU A 292 10.19 -15.52 17.56
N LEU A 293 8.98 -15.23 17.07
CA LEU A 293 8.31 -13.94 17.33
C LEU A 293 8.10 -13.74 18.84
N LEU A 294 7.60 -14.75 19.55
CA LEU A 294 7.37 -14.69 20.99
C LEU A 294 8.66 -14.46 21.76
N GLU A 295 9.73 -15.19 21.43
CA GLU A 295 11.06 -15.05 22.04
C GLU A 295 11.61 -13.63 21.83
N LYS A 296 11.54 -13.10 20.60
CA LYS A 296 11.99 -11.75 20.27
C LYS A 296 11.19 -10.67 21.00
N ILE A 297 9.85 -10.81 21.08
CA ILE A 297 9.02 -9.87 21.84
C ILE A 297 9.45 -9.86 23.32
N ARG A 298 9.57 -11.02 23.96
CA ARG A 298 9.98 -11.14 25.36
C ARG A 298 11.36 -10.54 25.58
N TYR A 299 12.31 -10.86 24.72
CA TYR A 299 13.66 -10.33 24.80
C TYR A 299 13.69 -8.80 24.75
N TYR A 300 13.01 -8.18 23.77
CA TYR A 300 13.03 -6.72 23.60
C TYR A 300 12.12 -5.98 24.58
N LEU A 301 11.16 -6.61 25.23
CA LEU A 301 10.44 -6.03 26.36
C LEU A 301 11.33 -5.93 27.61
N LEU A 302 12.21 -6.91 27.83
CA LEU A 302 13.17 -6.91 28.95
C LEU A 302 14.40 -6.05 28.67
N ASN A 303 14.91 -6.01 27.42
CA ASN A 303 16.13 -5.31 27.03
C ASN A 303 15.84 -3.91 26.44
N ASN A 304 15.47 -2.99 27.33
CA ASN A 304 14.95 -1.66 26.99
C ASN A 304 15.92 -0.83 26.14
N GLU A 305 17.22 -0.83 26.53
CA GLU A 305 18.23 -0.03 25.83
C GLU A 305 18.49 -0.56 24.42
N LYS A 306 18.59 -1.88 24.25
CA LYS A 306 18.76 -2.49 22.94
C LYS A 306 17.55 -2.24 22.03
N ARG A 307 16.34 -2.31 22.57
CA ARG A 307 15.11 -1.97 21.84
C ARG A 307 15.12 -0.54 21.33
N LYS A 308 15.47 0.42 22.21
CA LYS A 308 15.52 1.85 21.87
C LYS A 308 16.59 2.14 20.81
N GLU A 309 17.77 1.49 20.92
CA GLU A 309 18.86 1.62 19.94
C GLU A 309 18.40 1.23 18.54
N ILE A 310 17.76 0.05 18.41
CA ILE A 310 17.28 -0.46 17.12
C ILE A 310 16.15 0.44 16.58
N ALA A 311 15.19 0.82 17.42
CA ALA A 311 14.09 1.70 17.02
C ALA A 311 14.59 3.06 16.52
N LYS A 312 15.58 3.67 17.22
CA LYS A 312 16.24 4.91 16.80
C LYS A 312 16.95 4.75 15.46
N SER A 313 17.67 3.65 15.28
CA SER A 313 18.39 3.36 14.04
C SER A 313 17.41 3.14 12.87
N GLY A 314 16.30 2.42 13.10
CA GLY A 314 15.23 2.25 12.12
C GLY A 314 14.59 3.58 11.71
N ARG A 315 14.33 4.47 12.68
CA ARG A 315 13.80 5.82 12.40
C ARG A 315 14.78 6.65 11.56
N ASN A 316 16.08 6.60 11.88
CA ASN A 316 17.11 7.30 11.11
C ASN A 316 17.21 6.74 9.70
N ARG A 317 17.12 5.42 9.54
CA ARG A 317 17.09 4.76 8.24
C ARG A 317 15.95 5.28 7.37
N MET A 318 14.74 5.43 7.93
CA MET A 318 13.59 5.95 7.20
C MET A 318 13.77 7.40 6.75
N LYS A 319 14.37 8.26 7.60
CA LYS A 319 14.71 9.63 7.22
C LYS A 319 15.72 9.69 6.08
N GLN A 320 16.77 8.84 6.10
CA GLN A 320 17.80 8.78 5.05
C GLN A 320 17.26 8.29 3.70
N HIS A 321 16.33 7.32 3.71
CA HIS A 321 15.74 6.78 2.48
C HIS A 321 14.81 7.73 1.75
N ASP A 322 14.30 8.74 2.45
CA ASP A 322 13.33 9.69 1.89
C ASP A 322 12.19 8.98 1.13
N LEU A 323 11.50 8.08 1.84
CA LEU A 323 10.37 7.32 1.32
C LEU A 323 9.02 8.02 1.58
N THR A 324 8.98 9.35 1.57
CA THR A 324 7.71 10.08 1.63
C THR A 324 6.90 9.89 0.33
N TRP A 325 5.59 10.03 0.40
CA TRP A 325 4.73 9.96 -0.78
C TRP A 325 5.19 10.91 -1.89
N LYS A 326 5.56 12.13 -1.51
CA LYS A 326 6.04 13.17 -2.44
C LYS A 326 7.35 12.77 -3.12
N SER A 327 8.32 12.29 -2.36
CA SER A 327 9.61 11.85 -2.89
C SER A 327 9.49 10.64 -3.81
N ASN A 328 8.64 9.68 -3.44
CA ASN A 328 8.38 8.53 -4.30
C ASN A 328 7.72 8.92 -5.62
N ILE A 329 6.71 9.78 -5.59
CA ILE A 329 6.10 10.30 -6.82
C ILE A 329 7.11 11.05 -7.66
N LYS A 330 7.97 11.88 -7.05
CA LYS A 330 9.04 12.60 -7.76
C LYS A 330 10.00 11.63 -8.45
N LYS A 331 10.43 10.56 -7.76
CA LYS A 331 11.29 9.51 -8.32
C LYS A 331 10.61 8.78 -9.49
N ILE A 332 9.33 8.39 -9.33
CA ILE A 332 8.56 7.75 -10.40
C ILE A 332 8.51 8.65 -11.64
N PHE A 333 8.15 9.93 -11.49
CA PHE A 333 8.04 10.84 -12.64
C PHE A 333 9.40 11.17 -13.26
N PHE A 334 10.46 11.23 -12.49
CA PHE A 334 11.82 11.33 -13.03
C PHE A 334 12.16 10.14 -13.94
N GLU A 335 11.84 8.92 -13.50
CA GLU A 335 11.99 7.71 -14.32
C GLU A 335 11.09 7.72 -15.56
N LEU A 336 9.85 8.22 -15.48
CA LEU A 336 8.94 8.34 -16.60
C LEU A 336 9.48 9.30 -17.66
N GLU A 337 10.06 10.42 -17.26
CA GLU A 337 10.54 11.48 -18.14
C GLU A 337 11.87 11.14 -18.82
N ASN A 338 12.82 10.57 -18.06
CA ASN A 338 14.12 10.18 -18.63
C ASN A 338 14.07 8.96 -19.55
N ASN A 339 12.95 8.28 -19.61
CA ASN A 339 12.78 7.07 -20.39
C ASN A 339 11.72 7.25 -21.51
N THR A 340 11.42 8.48 -21.88
CA THR A 340 10.55 8.82 -22.99
C THR A 340 11.27 9.01 -24.32
N ASN A 341 12.60 8.85 -24.35
CA ASN A 341 13.43 8.83 -25.57
C ASN A 341 13.50 7.45 -26.20
#